data_36adabe3c18bcaa36ea97f992749c5d0
#
_entry.id   36adabe3c18bcaa36ea97f992749c5d0
#
_cell.length_a   1.000
_cell.length_b   1.000
_cell.length_c   1.000
_cell.angle_alpha   90.00
_cell.angle_beta   90.00
_cell.angle_gamma   90.00
#
_symmetry.space_group_name_H-M   'P 1'
#
loop_
_entity.id
_entity.type
_entity.pdbx_description
1 polymer ?
#
loop_
_entity_poly.entity_id
_entity_poly.type
_entity_poly.pdbx_seq_one_letter_code
_entity_poly.pdbx_strand_id
1 'polypeptide(L)'
;MLQQLTTMLEMQDRMNCKVHPDWIDQQFAWYRALWIECGELIEHYGYKWWKHQQPAWEHVKLEIVDIWHFGMSMRFDGASTPAQIAAGMLEELRVNPPQPMELREA
;
A
#
# COMPACT_ATOMS: atom_id res chain seq x y z
N MET A 1 14.21 -7.72 -8.40
CA MET A 1 13.04 -7.23 -7.64
C MET A 1 13.27 -7.15 -6.13
N LEU A 2 13.98 -8.10 -5.54
CA LEU A 2 14.26 -8.08 -4.09
C LEU A 2 14.95 -6.77 -3.66
N GLN A 3 15.95 -6.30 -4.42
CA GLN A 3 16.68 -5.10 -4.10
C GLN A 3 15.80 -3.85 -4.15
N GLN A 4 14.97 -3.72 -5.17
CA GLN A 4 14.06 -2.58 -5.30
C GLN A 4 13.06 -2.55 -4.16
N LEU A 5 12.47 -3.69 -3.83
CA LEU A 5 11.48 -3.77 -2.75
C LEU A 5 12.12 -3.47 -1.40
N THR A 6 13.33 -4.01 -1.15
CA THR A 6 14.09 -3.71 0.07
C THR A 6 14.34 -2.22 0.19
N THR A 7 14.79 -1.57 -0.88
CA THR A 7 15.04 -0.14 -0.90
C THR A 7 13.77 0.66 -0.60
N MET A 8 12.65 0.28 -1.19
CA MET A 8 11.38 0.96 -0.94
C MET A 8 10.95 0.84 0.53
N LEU A 9 11.13 -0.33 1.12
CA LEU A 9 10.82 -0.54 2.54
C LEU A 9 11.73 0.28 3.46
N GLU A 10 13.02 0.35 3.14
CA GLU A 10 13.96 1.19 3.89
C GLU A 10 13.57 2.67 3.81
N MET A 11 13.17 3.13 2.63
CA MET A 11 12.73 4.51 2.44
C MET A 11 11.43 4.79 3.21
N GLN A 12 10.52 3.83 3.23
CA GLN A 12 9.27 3.96 3.96
C GLN A 12 9.52 4.09 5.46
N ASP A 13 10.40 3.26 6.00
CA ASP A 13 10.77 3.34 7.42
C ASP A 13 11.38 4.70 7.74
N ARG A 14 12.30 5.19 6.92
CA ARG A 14 12.91 6.50 7.12
C ARG A 14 11.87 7.63 7.11
N MET A 15 10.93 7.56 6.17
CA MET A 15 9.86 8.55 6.08
C MET A 15 8.99 8.52 7.34
N ASN A 16 8.58 7.33 7.77
CA ASN A 16 7.75 7.17 8.95
C ASN A 16 8.46 7.65 10.22
N CYS A 17 9.77 7.37 10.32
CA CYS A 17 10.58 7.82 11.46
C CYS A 17 10.68 9.35 11.54
N LYS A 18 10.62 10.07 10.43
CA LYS A 18 10.63 11.54 10.43
C LYS A 18 9.36 12.10 11.08
N VAL A 19 8.24 11.42 10.89
CA VAL A 19 6.96 11.83 11.48
C VAL A 19 6.88 11.37 12.93
N HIS A 20 7.28 10.14 13.21
CA HIS A 20 7.22 9.53 14.53
C HIS A 20 8.37 8.53 14.70
N PRO A 21 9.46 8.86 15.42
CA PRO A 21 10.64 8.00 15.51
C PRO A 21 10.37 6.58 16.00
N ASP A 22 9.37 6.38 16.84
CA ASP A 22 8.96 5.07 17.36
C ASP A 22 7.63 4.59 16.77
N TRP A 23 7.42 4.87 15.49
CA TRP A 23 6.15 4.63 14.81
C TRP A 23 5.69 3.16 14.85
N ILE A 24 6.65 2.21 14.84
CA ILE A 24 6.30 0.78 14.86
C ILE A 24 5.65 0.43 16.20
N ASP A 25 6.22 0.93 17.30
CA ASP A 25 5.74 0.64 18.65
C ASP A 25 4.35 1.25 18.93
N GLN A 26 3.99 2.28 18.18
CA GLN A 26 2.68 2.92 18.33
C GLN A 26 1.52 2.04 17.85
N GLN A 27 1.80 1.06 17.02
CA GLN A 27 0.80 0.14 16.46
C GLN A 27 -0.37 0.90 15.82
N PHE A 28 -0.04 1.88 14.97
CA PHE A 28 -1.05 2.64 14.24
C PHE A 28 -1.97 1.71 13.44
N ALA A 29 -3.22 2.11 13.32
CA ALA A 29 -4.22 1.32 12.60
C ALA A 29 -4.09 1.52 11.09
N TRP A 30 -3.03 1.01 10.49
CA TRP A 30 -2.76 1.14 9.06
C TRP A 30 -3.89 0.60 8.19
N TYR A 31 -4.61 -0.43 8.67
CA TYR A 31 -5.76 -0.97 7.95
C TYR A 31 -6.87 0.07 7.75
N ARG A 32 -7.04 1.00 8.71
CA ARG A 32 -8.01 2.10 8.57
C ARG A 32 -7.58 3.10 7.52
N ALA A 33 -6.28 3.41 7.48
CA ALA A 33 -5.72 4.26 6.44
C ALA A 33 -5.92 3.63 5.07
N LEU A 34 -5.67 2.32 4.93
CA LEU A 34 -5.93 1.60 3.70
C LEU A 34 -7.41 1.65 3.29
N TRP A 35 -8.31 1.48 4.23
CA TRP A 35 -9.75 1.57 3.96
C TRP A 35 -10.13 2.93 3.39
N ILE A 36 -9.62 4.00 4.00
CA ILE A 36 -9.89 5.37 3.54
C ILE A 36 -9.37 5.56 2.12
N GLU A 37 -8.14 5.14 1.85
CA GLU A 37 -7.55 5.27 0.51
C GLU A 37 -8.28 4.43 -0.53
N CYS A 38 -8.72 3.22 -0.17
CA CYS A 38 -9.55 2.42 -1.07
C CYS A 38 -10.88 3.10 -1.37
N GLY A 39 -11.49 3.74 -0.36
CA GLY A 39 -12.70 4.53 -0.56
C GLY A 39 -12.48 5.71 -1.50
N GLU A 40 -11.38 6.41 -1.35
CA GLU A 40 -11.00 7.51 -2.23
C GLU A 40 -10.71 7.02 -3.66
N LEU A 41 -10.06 5.85 -3.79
CA LEU A 41 -9.83 5.22 -5.09
C LEU A 41 -11.16 4.94 -5.80
N ILE A 42 -12.12 4.37 -5.09
CA ILE A 42 -13.44 4.08 -5.62
C ILE A 42 -14.13 5.37 -6.09
N GLU A 43 -14.07 6.42 -5.28
CA GLU A 43 -14.69 7.70 -5.61
C GLU A 43 -14.05 8.35 -6.83
N HIS A 44 -12.72 8.40 -6.89
CA HIS A 44 -12.02 9.02 -8.00
C HIS A 44 -12.06 8.20 -9.29
N TYR A 45 -12.20 6.88 -9.19
CA TYR A 45 -12.39 6.03 -10.37
C TYR A 45 -13.77 6.18 -10.99
N GLY A 46 -14.82 6.49 -10.18
CA GLY A 46 -16.15 6.70 -10.68
C GLY A 46 -16.96 5.40 -10.77
N TYR A 47 -17.05 4.66 -9.68
CA TYR A 47 -17.77 3.38 -9.61
C TYR A 47 -19.29 3.51 -9.59
N LYS A 48 -19.83 4.72 -9.37
CA LYS A 48 -21.27 4.90 -9.22
C LYS A 48 -21.97 4.69 -10.55
N TRP A 49 -22.59 3.53 -10.74
CA TRP A 49 -23.29 3.17 -11.98
C TRP A 49 -24.57 4.01 -12.21
N TRP A 50 -25.11 4.60 -11.15
CA TRP A 50 -26.33 5.40 -11.20
C TRP A 50 -26.05 6.88 -11.51
N LYS A 51 -24.85 7.24 -11.79
CA LYS A 51 -24.40 8.61 -11.99
C LYS A 51 -23.37 8.65 -13.11
N HIS A 52 -23.45 9.67 -13.97
CA HIS A 52 -22.42 9.84 -14.99
C HIS A 52 -21.10 10.25 -14.32
N GLN A 53 -20.08 9.42 -14.44
CA GLN A 53 -18.77 9.68 -13.85
C GLN A 53 -17.67 9.31 -14.84
N GLN A 54 -16.58 10.05 -14.77
CA GLN A 54 -15.35 9.73 -15.49
C GLN A 54 -14.21 9.61 -14.50
N PRO A 55 -13.25 8.67 -14.71
CA PRO A 55 -12.12 8.52 -13.80
C PRO A 55 -11.26 9.78 -13.73
N ALA A 56 -10.92 10.18 -12.51
CA ALA A 56 -9.93 11.21 -12.25
C ALA A 56 -8.55 10.54 -12.13
N TRP A 57 -7.94 10.21 -13.26
CA TRP A 57 -6.75 9.36 -13.31
C TRP A 57 -5.58 9.82 -12.46
N GLU A 58 -5.34 11.14 -12.37
CA GLU A 58 -4.25 11.63 -11.54
C GLU A 58 -4.48 11.35 -10.06
N HIS A 59 -5.72 11.44 -9.59
CA HIS A 59 -6.08 11.08 -8.22
C HIS A 59 -6.05 9.57 -8.01
N VAL A 60 -6.53 8.79 -9.00
CA VAL A 60 -6.47 7.33 -8.94
C VAL A 60 -5.04 6.84 -8.73
N LYS A 61 -4.09 7.40 -9.47
CA LYS A 61 -2.67 7.05 -9.32
C LYS A 61 -2.15 7.37 -7.93
N LEU A 62 -2.54 8.52 -7.39
CA LEU A 62 -2.11 8.93 -6.05
C LEU A 62 -2.67 8.00 -4.96
N GLU A 63 -3.94 7.60 -5.06
CA GLU A 63 -4.51 6.66 -4.11
C GLU A 63 -3.82 5.30 -4.15
N ILE A 64 -3.45 4.81 -5.34
CA ILE A 64 -2.71 3.55 -5.47
C ILE A 64 -1.35 3.65 -4.79
N VAL A 65 -0.66 4.77 -4.96
CA VAL A 65 0.63 5.01 -4.30
C VAL A 65 0.44 5.04 -2.78
N ASP A 66 -0.58 5.72 -2.29
CA ASP A 66 -0.86 5.81 -0.86
C ASP A 66 -1.19 4.43 -0.26
N ILE A 67 -1.98 3.63 -0.97
CA ILE A 67 -2.29 2.25 -0.58
C ILE A 67 -1.00 1.44 -0.46
N TRP A 68 -0.08 1.60 -1.40
CA TRP A 68 1.20 0.92 -1.36
C TRP A 68 2.05 1.35 -0.16
N HIS A 69 2.12 2.64 0.14
CA HIS A 69 2.86 3.16 1.29
C HIS A 69 2.30 2.62 2.61
N PHE A 70 0.99 2.64 2.79
CA PHE A 70 0.36 2.09 3.99
C PHE A 70 0.53 0.58 4.07
N GLY A 71 0.42 -0.11 2.93
CA GLY A 71 0.64 -1.56 2.86
C GLY A 71 2.04 -1.95 3.28
N MET A 72 3.06 -1.21 2.84
CA MET A 72 4.44 -1.44 3.28
C MET A 72 4.59 -1.20 4.78
N SER A 73 3.98 -0.12 5.29
CA SER A 73 4.05 0.20 6.72
C SER A 73 3.47 -0.90 7.59
N MET A 74 2.41 -1.57 7.13
CA MET A 74 1.78 -2.67 7.86
C MET A 74 2.69 -3.88 8.04
N ARG A 75 3.70 -4.03 7.20
CA ARG A 75 4.58 -5.20 7.22
C ARG A 75 5.66 -5.13 8.28
N PHE A 76 5.89 -3.97 8.87
CA PHE A 76 6.93 -3.81 9.89
C PHE A 76 6.42 -4.33 11.24
N ASP A 77 7.20 -5.24 11.84
CA ASP A 77 6.86 -5.90 13.11
C ASP A 77 7.82 -5.54 14.24
N GLY A 78 8.83 -4.71 13.97
CA GLY A 78 9.83 -4.33 14.95
C GLY A 78 10.95 -5.34 15.13
N ALA A 79 10.87 -6.51 14.48
CA ALA A 79 11.85 -7.57 14.60
C ALA A 79 12.55 -7.90 13.28
N SER A 80 11.81 -7.86 12.15
CA SER A 80 12.35 -8.20 10.84
C SER A 80 13.02 -7.01 10.19
N THR A 81 14.11 -7.28 9.47
CA THR A 81 14.77 -6.24 8.65
C THR A 81 13.95 -5.98 7.38
N PRO A 82 14.14 -4.82 6.73
CA PRO A 82 13.51 -4.58 5.42
C PRO A 82 13.78 -5.67 4.39
N ALA A 83 15.02 -6.21 4.37
CA ALA A 83 15.35 -7.30 3.46
C ALA A 83 14.56 -8.58 3.77
N GLN A 84 14.36 -8.90 5.04
CA GLN A 84 13.54 -10.04 5.46
C GLN A 84 12.06 -9.84 5.09
N ILE A 85 11.55 -8.63 5.31
CA ILE A 85 10.17 -8.29 4.94
C ILE A 85 9.99 -8.43 3.42
N ALA A 86 10.93 -7.89 2.64
CA ALA A 86 10.90 -7.97 1.18
C ALA A 86 10.90 -9.43 0.70
N ALA A 87 11.77 -10.25 1.28
CA ALA A 87 11.83 -11.67 0.92
C ALA A 87 10.51 -12.40 1.22
N GLY A 88 9.89 -12.08 2.37
CA GLY A 88 8.59 -12.63 2.75
C GLY A 88 7.48 -12.23 1.79
N MET A 89 7.46 -10.96 1.37
CA MET A 89 6.47 -10.46 0.41
C MET A 89 6.62 -11.15 -0.96
N LEU A 90 7.85 -11.33 -1.42
CA LEU A 90 8.11 -12.02 -2.69
C LEU A 90 7.70 -13.50 -2.62
N GLU A 91 7.92 -14.14 -1.48
CA GLU A 91 7.47 -15.53 -1.28
C GLU A 91 5.95 -15.63 -1.32
N GLU A 92 5.24 -14.68 -0.71
CA GLU A 92 3.78 -14.63 -0.79
C GLU A 92 3.30 -14.50 -2.23
N LEU A 93 3.96 -13.66 -3.03
CA LEU A 93 3.62 -13.49 -4.44
C LEU A 93 3.90 -14.76 -5.25
N ARG A 94 4.93 -15.52 -4.88
CA ARG A 94 5.25 -16.79 -5.53
C ARG A 94 4.18 -17.83 -5.26
N VAL A 95 3.71 -17.91 -4.02
CA VAL A 95 2.69 -18.88 -3.60
C VAL A 95 1.30 -18.48 -4.09
N ASN A 96 0.99 -17.19 -4.03
CA ASN A 96 -0.31 -16.64 -4.45
C ASN A 96 -0.07 -15.54 -5.50
N PRO A 97 0.22 -15.90 -6.75
CA PRO A 97 0.46 -14.90 -7.77
C PRO A 97 -0.80 -14.06 -8.03
N PRO A 98 -0.65 -12.75 -8.27
CA PRO A 98 -1.79 -11.90 -8.57
C PRO A 98 -2.45 -12.33 -9.88
N GLN A 99 -3.78 -12.24 -9.92
CA GLN A 99 -4.52 -12.51 -11.14
C GLN A 99 -4.85 -11.19 -11.84
N PRO A 100 -4.64 -11.12 -13.18
CA PRO A 100 -5.04 -9.93 -13.93
C PRO A 100 -6.54 -9.70 -13.80
N MET A 101 -6.92 -8.44 -13.53
CA MET A 101 -8.33 -8.05 -13.48
C MET A 101 -8.45 -6.57 -13.79
N GLU A 102 -9.64 -6.17 -14.22
CA GLU A 102 -9.94 -4.76 -14.42
C GLU A 102 -10.00 -4.06 -13.06
N LEU A 103 -9.67 -2.76 -13.04
CA LEU A 103 -9.68 -2.00 -11.80
C LEU A 103 -11.05 -2.03 -11.10
N ARG A 104 -12.13 -2.03 -11.90
CA ARG A 104 -13.48 -2.08 -11.34
C ARG A 104 -13.79 -3.40 -10.62
N GLU A 105 -13.05 -4.46 -10.93
CA GLU A 105 -13.23 -5.78 -10.33
C GLU A 105 -12.39 -5.95 -9.06
N ALA A 106 -11.41 -5.08 -8.90
CA ALA A 106 -10.54 -5.16 -7.74
C ALA A 106 -11.23 -4.63 -6.49
#